data_374999f0a384624272f28e09bb671ed3
#
_entry.id   374999f0a384624272f28e09bb671ed3
#
_cell.length_a   1.000
_cell.length_b   1.000
_cell.length_c   1.000
_cell.angle_alpha   90.00
_cell.angle_beta   90.00
_cell.angle_gamma   90.00
#
_symmetry.space_group_name_H-M   'P 1'
#
loop_
_entity.id
_entity.type
_entity.pdbx_description
1 polymer ?
#
loop_
_entity_poly.entity_id
_entity_poly.type
_entity_poly.pdbx_seq_one_letter_code
_entity_poly.pdbx_strand_id
1 'polypeptide(L)'
;MKKIMTIIGARPQIIKAAAISRALEKFYANEIEELIVHTGQHYDENMSAVFFEELGIPKPFAQLSIGSSSHGDQTGAMMRDLESLMINHSPDAVIVYGDTNSTLAGSLAASKIGIPVVHIEAGLRSFNKAMPEEINRIMTDHVSTLLFSPTKQGISNLQREGFSMDLSGHATIDSPKTYHCGDIMHDNSLHFSKLAERQSTLLEQIGCKGKSFILATVHRNTNTDDPKRLQAIFRGLLTVAQTHRQDIVLPLHPRTRKYLEQTADPAFLKQLSAEPGIHLIDPVGFLDMIALEQQASLVVTDSGGVQKEAYFFRKPCIVLREETE
;
A
#
# COMPACT_ATOMS: atom_id res chain seq x y z
N MET A 1 9.95 1.05 29.82
CA MET A 1 9.28 1.34 28.55
C MET A 1 9.87 0.41 27.50
N LYS A 2 9.07 -0.33 26.76
CA LYS A 2 9.52 -1.22 25.69
C LYS A 2 9.80 -0.39 24.44
N LYS A 3 10.85 -0.75 23.69
CA LYS A 3 11.19 -0.08 22.43
C LYS A 3 10.80 -0.95 21.25
N ILE A 4 10.08 -0.39 20.30
CA ILE A 4 9.73 -1.05 19.06
C ILE A 4 10.33 -0.26 17.91
N MET A 5 11.07 -0.93 17.02
CA MET A 5 11.58 -0.30 15.80
C MET A 5 10.67 -0.67 14.62
N THR A 6 9.99 0.32 14.07
CA THR A 6 9.09 0.19 12.91
C THR A 6 9.84 0.51 11.63
N ILE A 7 9.96 -0.47 10.72
CA ILE A 7 10.70 -0.33 9.45
C ILE A 7 9.75 -0.13 8.29
N ILE A 8 9.92 0.96 7.58
CA ILE A 8 9.13 1.35 6.39
C ILE A 8 10.06 1.86 5.29
N GLY A 9 9.65 1.75 4.03
CA GLY A 9 10.47 2.22 2.91
C GLY A 9 9.66 2.58 1.66
N ALA A 10 8.36 2.26 1.66
CA ALA A 10 7.46 2.53 0.55
C ALA A 10 6.13 3.09 1.06
N ARG A 11 5.46 3.89 0.22
CA ARG A 11 4.19 4.54 0.56
C ARG A 11 3.14 3.60 1.18
N PRO A 12 2.89 2.38 0.67
CA PRO A 12 1.93 1.47 1.29
C PRO A 12 2.29 1.08 2.74
N GLN A 13 3.59 0.98 3.03
CA GLN A 13 4.05 0.67 4.39
C GLN A 13 3.83 1.83 5.35
N ILE A 14 4.03 3.07 4.88
CA ILE A 14 3.75 4.28 5.67
C ILE A 14 2.26 4.31 6.06
N ILE A 15 1.36 4.05 5.11
CA ILE A 15 -0.09 3.99 5.37
C ILE A 15 -0.40 2.92 6.42
N LYS A 16 0.17 1.71 6.28
CA LYS A 16 -0.05 0.61 7.24
C LYS A 16 0.47 0.97 8.63
N ALA A 17 1.68 1.52 8.71
CA ALA A 17 2.29 1.95 9.97
C ALA A 17 1.43 3.00 10.71
N ALA A 18 0.74 3.88 9.97
CA ALA A 18 -0.12 4.91 10.57
C ALA A 18 -1.16 4.35 11.56
N ALA A 19 -1.74 3.19 11.29
CA ALA A 19 -2.72 2.58 12.19
C ALA A 19 -2.06 2.11 13.50
N ILE A 20 -0.88 1.50 13.40
CA ILE A 20 -0.12 1.02 14.57
C ILE A 20 0.38 2.22 15.37
N SER A 21 1.03 3.20 14.73
CA SER A 21 1.56 4.39 15.43
C SER A 21 0.45 5.13 16.20
N ARG A 22 -0.72 5.33 15.58
CA ARG A 22 -1.87 5.93 16.26
C ARG A 22 -2.35 5.10 17.46
N ALA A 23 -2.36 3.77 17.33
CA ALA A 23 -2.75 2.88 18.43
C ALA A 23 -1.73 2.93 19.58
N LEU A 24 -0.44 2.93 19.26
CA LEU A 24 0.65 3.03 20.25
C LEU A 24 0.57 4.37 20.98
N GLU A 25 0.45 5.48 20.27
CA GLU A 25 0.32 6.81 20.85
C GLU A 25 -0.92 6.93 21.75
N LYS A 26 -2.06 6.42 21.28
CA LYS A 26 -3.33 6.59 21.99
C LYS A 26 -3.45 5.69 23.24
N PHE A 27 -2.96 4.46 23.18
CA PHE A 27 -3.24 3.45 24.20
C PHE A 27 -2.01 3.00 24.99
N TYR A 28 -0.79 3.19 24.44
CA TYR A 28 0.44 2.62 24.99
C TYR A 28 1.59 3.63 25.11
N ALA A 29 1.32 4.94 25.03
CA ALA A 29 2.34 5.99 25.04
C ALA A 29 3.29 5.95 26.26
N ASN A 30 2.81 5.44 27.41
CA ASN A 30 3.61 5.31 28.63
C ASN A 30 4.34 3.95 28.75
N GLU A 31 4.05 3.01 27.86
CA GLU A 31 4.57 1.64 27.91
C GLU A 31 5.52 1.34 26.76
N ILE A 32 5.26 1.91 25.57
CA ILE A 32 5.97 1.61 24.31
C ILE A 32 6.50 2.90 23.70
N GLU A 33 7.78 2.88 23.35
CA GLU A 33 8.46 3.87 22.51
C GLU A 33 8.58 3.33 21.09
N GLU A 34 8.00 4.01 20.09
CA GLU A 34 8.14 3.64 18.69
C GLU A 34 9.26 4.42 18.01
N LEU A 35 10.23 3.71 17.42
CA LEU A 35 11.33 4.24 16.63
C LEU A 35 11.06 3.94 15.14
N ILE A 36 10.51 4.90 14.40
CA ILE A 36 10.22 4.71 12.97
C ILE A 36 11.50 4.92 12.17
N VAL A 37 11.91 3.92 11.39
CA VAL A 37 13.04 4.00 10.46
C VAL A 37 12.55 3.93 9.02
N HIS A 38 12.81 4.99 8.25
CA HIS A 38 12.52 5.03 6.82
C HIS A 38 13.75 4.64 6.02
N THR A 39 13.69 3.54 5.26
CA THR A 39 14.86 3.01 4.54
C THR A 39 15.25 3.81 3.30
N GLY A 40 14.35 4.63 2.77
CA GLY A 40 14.58 5.40 1.53
C GLY A 40 14.31 4.62 0.24
N GLN A 41 13.73 3.41 0.29
CA GLN A 41 13.49 2.56 -0.89
C GLN A 41 12.74 3.29 -2.01
N HIS A 42 11.69 4.04 -1.66
CA HIS A 42 10.92 4.89 -2.57
C HIS A 42 10.80 6.28 -1.93
N TYR A 43 11.88 7.05 -2.03
CA TYR A 43 11.94 8.36 -1.40
C TYR A 43 11.83 9.48 -2.43
N ASP A 44 10.78 10.29 -2.28
CA ASP A 44 10.66 11.63 -2.85
C ASP A 44 10.47 12.60 -1.67
N GLU A 45 11.46 13.47 -1.48
CA GLU A 45 11.55 14.34 -0.31
C GLU A 45 10.31 15.22 -0.12
N ASN A 46 9.76 15.73 -1.21
CA ASN A 46 8.59 16.61 -1.18
C ASN A 46 7.28 15.85 -0.96
N MET A 47 7.19 14.59 -1.41
CA MET A 47 5.99 13.75 -1.22
C MET A 47 5.96 13.06 0.14
N SER A 48 7.11 12.73 0.72
CA SER A 48 7.17 11.99 1.98
C SER A 48 6.78 12.86 3.18
N ALA A 49 7.28 14.09 3.30
CA ALA A 49 6.99 14.96 4.44
C ALA A 49 5.49 15.33 4.52
N VAL A 50 4.89 15.73 3.41
CA VAL A 50 3.46 16.01 3.29
C VAL A 50 2.63 14.79 3.66
N PHE A 51 3.09 13.60 3.23
CA PHE A 51 2.39 12.35 3.47
C PHE A 51 2.40 11.94 4.95
N PHE A 52 3.51 12.15 5.66
CA PHE A 52 3.56 11.94 7.11
C PHE A 52 2.62 12.89 7.86
N GLU A 53 2.53 14.15 7.45
CA GLU A 53 1.62 15.14 8.03
C GLU A 53 0.15 14.79 7.75
N GLU A 54 -0.21 14.46 6.51
CA GLU A 54 -1.57 14.05 6.13
C GLU A 54 -2.05 12.81 6.89
N LEU A 55 -1.15 11.85 7.13
CA LEU A 55 -1.47 10.63 7.86
C LEU A 55 -1.40 10.77 9.39
N GLY A 56 -0.92 11.90 9.90
CA GLY A 56 -0.73 12.12 11.33
C GLY A 56 0.25 11.15 11.97
N ILE A 57 1.31 10.74 11.24
CA ILE A 57 2.34 9.82 11.73
C ILE A 57 3.52 10.61 12.26
N PRO A 58 4.17 10.16 13.37
CA PRO A 58 5.39 10.77 13.85
C PRO A 58 6.48 10.78 12.74
N LYS A 59 7.29 11.83 12.73
CA LYS A 59 8.44 11.89 11.82
C LYS A 59 9.36 10.71 12.08
N PRO A 60 9.98 10.13 11.04
CA PRO A 60 10.93 9.06 11.22
C PRO A 60 12.06 9.47 12.20
N PHE A 61 12.35 8.59 13.14
CA PHE A 61 13.49 8.70 14.04
C PHE A 61 14.81 8.69 13.27
N ALA A 62 14.90 7.83 12.24
CA ALA A 62 16.03 7.75 11.34
C ALA A 62 15.57 7.55 9.90
N GLN A 63 16.33 8.13 8.97
CA GLN A 63 16.12 7.99 7.55
C GLN A 63 17.41 7.53 6.89
N LEU A 64 17.34 6.38 6.21
CA LEU A 64 18.43 5.87 5.40
C LEU A 64 18.32 6.46 3.99
N SER A 65 19.45 6.82 3.41
CA SER A 65 19.49 7.39 2.05
C SER A 65 19.73 6.29 0.99
N ILE A 66 18.99 5.18 1.08
CA ILE A 66 19.15 4.04 0.18
C ILE A 66 18.12 4.15 -0.93
N GLY A 67 18.54 4.75 -2.04
CA GLY A 67 17.73 4.93 -3.23
C GLY A 67 17.54 3.64 -4.06
N SER A 68 17.00 3.80 -5.27
CA SER A 68 16.82 2.71 -6.22
C SER A 68 18.16 2.19 -6.73
N SER A 69 18.41 0.90 -6.60
CA SER A 69 19.56 0.17 -7.13
C SER A 69 19.16 -1.27 -7.48
N SER A 70 20.13 -2.15 -7.74
CA SER A 70 19.82 -3.58 -7.90
C SER A 70 19.23 -4.13 -6.60
N HIS A 71 18.38 -5.18 -6.68
CA HIS A 71 17.77 -5.79 -5.49
C HIS A 71 18.81 -6.20 -4.45
N GLY A 72 19.95 -6.78 -4.89
CA GLY A 72 21.03 -7.21 -4.00
C GLY A 72 21.70 -6.04 -3.29
N ASP A 73 22.10 -5.01 -4.03
CA ASP A 73 22.74 -3.81 -3.46
C ASP A 73 21.79 -3.09 -2.49
N GLN A 74 20.53 -2.89 -2.91
CA GLN A 74 19.55 -2.20 -2.10
C GLN A 74 19.27 -2.94 -0.79
N THR A 75 18.96 -4.25 -0.87
CA THR A 75 18.66 -5.07 0.31
C THR A 75 19.89 -5.20 1.22
N GLY A 76 21.07 -5.40 0.65
CA GLY A 76 22.32 -5.52 1.42
C GLY A 76 22.68 -4.22 2.15
N ALA A 77 22.54 -3.06 1.50
CA ALA A 77 22.77 -1.77 2.12
C ALA A 77 21.77 -1.50 3.26
N MET A 78 20.46 -1.79 3.04
CA MET A 78 19.43 -1.68 4.07
C MET A 78 19.74 -2.58 5.27
N MET A 79 20.09 -3.85 5.05
CA MET A 79 20.43 -4.79 6.12
C MET A 79 21.57 -4.26 6.99
N ARG A 80 22.68 -3.83 6.39
CA ARG A 80 23.85 -3.29 7.11
C ARG A 80 23.48 -2.10 7.99
N ASP A 81 22.77 -1.12 7.42
CA ASP A 81 22.47 0.12 8.12
C ASP A 81 21.39 -0.09 9.20
N LEU A 82 20.41 -0.94 8.93
CA LEU A 82 19.40 -1.35 9.91
C LEU A 82 19.99 -2.15 11.07
N GLU A 83 20.90 -3.09 10.81
CA GLU A 83 21.62 -3.85 11.84
C GLU A 83 22.38 -2.90 12.78
N SER A 84 23.09 -1.92 12.20
CA SER A 84 23.80 -0.91 12.98
C SER A 84 22.87 -0.09 13.89
N LEU A 85 21.69 0.32 13.38
CA LEU A 85 20.67 1.02 14.18
C LEU A 85 20.10 0.13 15.28
N MET A 86 19.80 -1.12 14.99
CA MET A 86 19.26 -2.08 15.97
C MET A 86 20.27 -2.34 17.11
N ILE A 87 21.55 -2.51 16.79
CA ILE A 87 22.62 -2.68 17.81
C ILE A 87 22.72 -1.44 18.70
N ASN A 88 22.71 -0.24 18.11
CA ASN A 88 22.89 1.00 18.85
C ASN A 88 21.68 1.35 19.74
N HIS A 89 20.46 1.00 19.33
CA HIS A 89 19.24 1.39 20.04
C HIS A 89 18.59 0.25 20.82
N SER A 90 19.00 -1.01 20.59
CA SER A 90 18.57 -2.21 21.29
C SER A 90 17.03 -2.31 21.41
N PRO A 91 16.26 -2.33 20.29
CA PRO A 91 14.81 -2.45 20.39
C PRO A 91 14.41 -3.84 20.91
N ASP A 92 13.29 -3.90 21.67
CA ASP A 92 12.72 -5.15 22.17
C ASP A 92 12.06 -5.98 21.06
N ALA A 93 11.64 -5.33 19.97
CA ALA A 93 11.09 -5.98 18.76
C ALA A 93 11.20 -5.05 17.52
N VAL A 94 11.17 -5.68 16.36
CA VAL A 94 11.13 -4.98 15.06
C VAL A 94 9.80 -5.28 14.39
N ILE A 95 9.08 -4.25 13.90
CA ILE A 95 7.87 -4.39 13.09
C ILE A 95 8.21 -4.14 11.64
N VAL A 96 7.79 -5.07 10.77
CA VAL A 96 7.87 -4.96 9.31
C VAL A 96 6.50 -5.18 8.67
N TYR A 97 6.28 -4.61 7.47
CA TYR A 97 4.98 -4.59 6.79
C TYR A 97 5.09 -5.11 5.36
N GLY A 98 4.21 -6.05 4.99
CA GLY A 98 4.08 -6.52 3.61
C GLY A 98 5.34 -7.21 3.08
N ASP A 99 5.82 -6.80 1.90
CA ASP A 99 6.70 -7.62 1.06
C ASP A 99 7.80 -6.87 0.31
N THR A 100 8.12 -5.66 0.72
CA THR A 100 9.16 -4.87 0.05
C THR A 100 10.58 -5.35 0.41
N ASN A 101 11.60 -4.84 -0.31
CA ASN A 101 13.00 -5.08 0.06
C ASN A 101 13.32 -4.56 1.47
N SER A 102 12.65 -3.48 1.92
CA SER A 102 12.77 -2.97 3.29
C SER A 102 12.26 -3.96 4.33
N THR A 103 11.16 -4.65 4.03
CA THR A 103 10.59 -5.73 4.85
C THR A 103 11.59 -6.87 5.03
N LEU A 104 12.12 -7.37 3.90
CA LEU A 104 13.11 -8.44 3.89
C LEU A 104 14.39 -8.05 4.64
N ALA A 105 14.94 -6.87 4.32
CA ALA A 105 16.17 -6.38 4.95
C ALA A 105 16.02 -6.24 6.46
N GLY A 106 14.92 -5.65 6.92
CA GLY A 106 14.64 -5.44 8.33
C GLY A 106 14.45 -6.75 9.09
N SER A 107 13.68 -7.68 8.53
CA SER A 107 13.43 -8.98 9.15
C SER A 107 14.70 -9.84 9.26
N LEU A 108 15.51 -9.87 8.20
CA LEU A 108 16.77 -10.63 8.22
C LEU A 108 17.80 -10.01 9.16
N ALA A 109 17.97 -8.70 9.16
CA ALA A 109 18.89 -8.02 10.07
C ALA A 109 18.51 -8.29 11.55
N ALA A 110 17.23 -8.11 11.91
CA ALA A 110 16.74 -8.32 13.27
C ALA A 110 16.89 -9.79 13.72
N SER A 111 16.48 -10.74 12.88
CA SER A 111 16.54 -12.16 13.22
C SER A 111 17.96 -12.66 13.47
N LYS A 112 18.94 -12.19 12.69
CA LYS A 112 20.36 -12.59 12.83
C LYS A 112 21.01 -12.10 14.12
N ILE A 113 20.53 -11.01 14.71
CA ILE A 113 21.02 -10.49 15.99
C ILE A 113 20.08 -10.82 17.15
N GLY A 114 19.11 -11.72 16.95
CA GLY A 114 18.23 -12.24 17.98
C GLY A 114 17.13 -11.29 18.43
N ILE A 115 16.80 -10.27 17.65
CA ILE A 115 15.66 -9.38 17.94
C ILE A 115 14.38 -9.97 17.36
N PRO A 116 13.29 -10.11 18.18
CA PRO A 116 12.01 -10.60 17.69
C PRO A 116 11.45 -9.77 16.54
N VAL A 117 10.97 -10.44 15.48
CA VAL A 117 10.35 -9.82 14.31
C VAL A 117 8.84 -10.00 14.37
N VAL A 118 8.14 -8.91 14.14
CA VAL A 118 6.68 -8.83 14.02
C VAL A 118 6.35 -8.52 12.55
N HIS A 119 5.72 -9.46 11.86
CA HIS A 119 5.34 -9.28 10.45
C HIS A 119 3.84 -8.98 10.33
N ILE A 120 3.53 -7.77 9.88
CA ILE A 120 2.16 -7.33 9.55
C ILE A 120 1.88 -7.61 8.08
N GLU A 121 0.77 -8.25 7.79
CA GLU A 121 0.33 -8.75 6.48
C GLU A 121 1.05 -10.06 6.08
N ALA A 122 1.27 -10.93 7.08
CA ALA A 122 1.89 -12.24 6.92
C ALA A 122 0.98 -13.25 6.18
N GLY A 123 1.60 -14.25 5.53
CA GLY A 123 0.90 -15.41 4.96
C GLY A 123 0.26 -15.19 3.59
N LEU A 124 0.32 -14.00 3.01
CA LEU A 124 -0.12 -13.78 1.64
C LEU A 124 0.82 -14.47 0.64
N ARG A 125 0.26 -15.08 -0.42
CA ARG A 125 1.04 -15.77 -1.46
C ARG A 125 0.44 -15.51 -2.84
N SER A 126 1.31 -15.15 -3.79
CA SER A 126 1.00 -15.15 -5.23
C SER A 126 1.29 -16.48 -5.89
N PHE A 127 2.07 -17.35 -5.24
CA PHE A 127 2.60 -18.61 -5.78
C PHE A 127 3.45 -18.45 -7.05
N ASN A 128 3.92 -17.24 -7.30
CA ASN A 128 4.78 -16.88 -8.42
C ASN A 128 6.12 -16.33 -7.94
N LYS A 129 7.12 -17.20 -7.78
CA LYS A 129 8.47 -16.84 -7.33
C LYS A 129 9.30 -16.03 -8.35
N ALA A 130 8.76 -15.78 -9.55
CA ALA A 130 9.35 -14.79 -10.45
C ALA A 130 9.11 -13.35 -9.98
N MET A 131 8.18 -13.16 -9.05
CA MET A 131 7.95 -11.88 -8.36
C MET A 131 8.90 -11.75 -7.16
N PRO A 132 9.75 -10.71 -7.10
CA PRO A 132 10.62 -10.47 -5.95
C PRO A 132 9.86 -10.35 -4.62
N GLU A 133 8.66 -9.78 -4.66
CA GLU A 133 7.77 -9.62 -3.51
C GLU A 133 7.37 -10.97 -2.89
N GLU A 134 7.14 -11.99 -3.72
CA GLU A 134 6.80 -13.33 -3.22
C GLU A 134 7.95 -13.94 -2.44
N ILE A 135 9.19 -13.75 -2.91
CA ILE A 135 10.39 -14.19 -2.20
C ILE A 135 10.50 -13.46 -0.86
N ASN A 136 10.28 -12.14 -0.86
CA ASN A 136 10.35 -11.31 0.33
C ASN A 136 9.33 -11.78 1.38
N ARG A 137 8.07 -12.05 0.99
CA ARG A 137 7.01 -12.56 1.90
C ARG A 137 7.41 -13.86 2.57
N ILE A 138 7.80 -14.86 1.75
CA ILE A 138 8.17 -16.20 2.24
C ILE A 138 9.32 -16.07 3.25
N MET A 139 10.38 -15.39 2.87
CA MET A 139 11.57 -15.26 3.73
C MET A 139 11.25 -14.51 5.03
N THR A 140 10.47 -13.43 4.95
CA THR A 140 10.06 -12.65 6.12
C THR A 140 9.21 -13.49 7.08
N ASP A 141 8.22 -14.22 6.57
CA ASP A 141 7.38 -15.09 7.40
C ASP A 141 8.25 -16.10 8.17
N HIS A 142 9.21 -16.75 7.49
CA HIS A 142 10.05 -17.80 8.08
C HIS A 142 11.10 -17.32 9.09
N VAL A 143 11.35 -16.01 9.19
CA VAL A 143 12.25 -15.46 10.22
C VAL A 143 11.49 -14.62 11.26
N SER A 144 10.17 -14.60 11.19
CA SER A 144 9.34 -13.81 12.10
C SER A 144 8.94 -14.59 13.35
N THR A 145 8.86 -13.88 14.47
CA THR A 145 8.42 -14.40 15.78
C THR A 145 6.90 -14.29 15.94
N LEU A 146 6.32 -13.17 15.44
CA LEU A 146 4.88 -12.93 15.45
C LEU A 146 4.40 -12.63 14.03
N LEU A 147 3.38 -13.37 13.58
CA LEU A 147 2.79 -13.25 12.26
C LEU A 147 1.34 -12.80 12.37
N PHE A 148 1.04 -11.64 11.81
CA PHE A 148 -0.32 -11.08 11.76
C PHE A 148 -0.88 -11.18 10.35
N SER A 149 -1.75 -12.17 10.14
CA SER A 149 -2.32 -12.44 8.82
C SER A 149 -3.66 -11.74 8.63
N PRO A 150 -3.87 -11.05 7.50
CA PRO A 150 -5.11 -10.31 7.24
C PRO A 150 -6.28 -11.21 6.85
N THR A 151 -6.02 -12.42 6.34
CA THR A 151 -7.04 -13.26 5.73
C THR A 151 -6.99 -14.71 6.19
N LYS A 152 -8.13 -15.40 6.08
CA LYS A 152 -8.20 -16.86 6.29
C LYS A 152 -7.32 -17.62 5.29
N GLN A 153 -7.19 -17.11 4.07
CA GLN A 153 -6.30 -17.69 3.07
C GLN A 153 -4.84 -17.59 3.50
N GLY A 154 -4.41 -16.44 4.04
CA GLY A 154 -3.07 -16.27 4.59
C GLY A 154 -2.78 -17.25 5.72
N ILE A 155 -3.71 -17.45 6.64
CA ILE A 155 -3.61 -18.49 7.69
C ILE A 155 -3.45 -19.88 7.07
N SER A 156 -4.26 -20.22 6.06
CA SER A 156 -4.17 -21.53 5.38
C SER A 156 -2.82 -21.72 4.67
N ASN A 157 -2.26 -20.66 4.09
CA ASN A 157 -0.94 -20.71 3.45
C ASN A 157 0.16 -20.99 4.48
N LEU A 158 0.16 -20.26 5.60
CA LEU A 158 1.11 -20.47 6.70
C LEU A 158 1.02 -21.89 7.27
N GLN A 159 -0.19 -22.42 7.47
CA GLN A 159 -0.37 -23.82 7.91
C GLN A 159 0.25 -24.83 6.93
N ARG A 160 0.09 -24.63 5.61
CA ARG A 160 0.71 -25.50 4.59
C ARG A 160 2.22 -25.43 4.60
N GLU A 161 2.79 -24.30 5.04
CA GLU A 161 4.23 -24.11 5.18
C GLU A 161 4.78 -24.56 6.54
N GLY A 162 3.93 -25.17 7.38
CA GLY A 162 4.32 -25.79 8.64
C GLY A 162 4.19 -24.90 9.88
N PHE A 163 3.61 -23.71 9.76
CA PHE A 163 3.36 -22.85 10.91
C PHE A 163 2.25 -23.40 11.80
N SER A 164 2.50 -23.45 13.10
CA SER A 164 1.51 -23.86 14.09
C SER A 164 0.50 -22.76 14.34
N MET A 165 -0.76 -23.15 14.54
CA MET A 165 -1.82 -22.26 15.03
C MET A 165 -2.00 -22.31 16.53
N ASP A 166 -1.15 -23.07 17.25
CA ASP A 166 -1.15 -23.10 18.70
C ASP A 166 -0.53 -21.81 19.25
N LEU A 167 -1.31 -21.09 20.02
CA LEU A 167 -0.91 -19.84 20.68
C LEU A 167 -0.37 -20.05 22.10
N SER A 168 -0.31 -21.29 22.58
CA SER A 168 0.25 -21.60 23.90
C SER A 168 1.77 -21.40 23.96
N GLY A 169 2.29 -21.10 25.14
CA GLY A 169 3.72 -20.87 25.37
C GLY A 169 4.22 -19.54 24.83
N HIS A 170 5.53 -19.33 24.97
CA HIS A 170 6.18 -18.11 24.51
C HIS A 170 6.44 -18.12 23.00
N ALA A 171 6.28 -16.97 22.35
CA ALA A 171 6.64 -16.78 20.96
C ALA A 171 8.17 -16.69 20.84
N THR A 172 8.75 -17.49 19.94
CA THR A 172 10.17 -17.44 19.54
C THR A 172 10.28 -17.60 18.02
N ILE A 173 11.46 -17.39 17.48
CA ILE A 173 11.69 -17.63 16.04
C ILE A 173 11.49 -19.12 15.68
N ASP A 174 11.79 -20.06 16.58
CA ASP A 174 11.60 -21.51 16.40
C ASP A 174 10.16 -21.98 16.70
N SER A 175 9.39 -21.15 17.41
CA SER A 175 7.98 -21.39 17.75
C SER A 175 7.17 -20.12 17.56
N PRO A 176 7.04 -19.64 16.31
CA PRO A 176 6.33 -18.40 16.01
C PRO A 176 4.84 -18.52 16.31
N LYS A 177 4.20 -17.40 16.59
CA LYS A 177 2.76 -17.32 16.82
C LYS A 177 2.07 -16.59 15.66
N THR A 178 0.99 -17.19 15.18
CA THR A 178 0.23 -16.70 14.02
C THR A 178 -1.16 -16.25 14.44
N TYR A 179 -1.51 -15.02 14.08
CA TYR A 179 -2.79 -14.40 14.43
C TYR A 179 -3.57 -14.02 13.17
N HIS A 180 -4.85 -14.37 13.12
CA HIS A 180 -5.78 -13.82 12.13
C HIS A 180 -6.40 -12.55 12.70
N CYS A 181 -5.97 -11.38 12.24
CA CYS A 181 -6.35 -10.09 12.83
C CYS A 181 -7.17 -9.18 11.90
N GLY A 182 -7.37 -9.57 10.65
CA GLY A 182 -7.94 -8.69 9.62
C GLY A 182 -6.88 -7.81 8.94
N ASP A 183 -7.32 -7.02 7.98
CA ASP A 183 -6.44 -6.16 7.16
C ASP A 183 -6.32 -4.77 7.80
N ILE A 184 -5.10 -4.38 8.16
CA ILE A 184 -4.79 -3.06 8.75
C ILE A 184 -5.16 -1.90 7.82
N MET A 185 -5.24 -2.14 6.50
CA MET A 185 -5.73 -1.14 5.56
C MET A 185 -7.21 -0.82 5.75
N HIS A 186 -8.01 -1.78 6.25
CA HIS A 186 -9.40 -1.52 6.61
C HIS A 186 -9.53 -0.51 7.76
N ASP A 187 -8.70 -0.63 8.80
CA ASP A 187 -8.67 0.33 9.91
C ASP A 187 -8.28 1.71 9.43
N ASN A 188 -7.30 1.78 8.53
CA ASN A 188 -6.91 3.04 7.90
C ASN A 188 -8.03 3.62 7.03
N SER A 189 -8.70 2.82 6.21
CA SER A 189 -9.81 3.27 5.38
C SER A 189 -10.95 3.85 6.24
N LEU A 190 -11.27 3.22 7.37
CA LEU A 190 -12.27 3.73 8.32
C LEU A 190 -11.84 5.03 9.02
N HIS A 191 -10.55 5.17 9.33
CA HIS A 191 -10.05 6.39 9.96
C HIS A 191 -10.01 7.54 8.96
N PHE A 192 -9.38 7.32 7.82
CA PHE A 192 -9.16 8.36 6.82
C PHE A 192 -10.44 8.75 6.05
N SER A 193 -11.45 7.88 5.96
CA SER A 193 -12.74 8.26 5.39
C SER A 193 -13.38 9.41 6.15
N LYS A 194 -13.35 9.37 7.49
CA LYS A 194 -13.87 10.44 8.33
C LYS A 194 -13.08 11.74 8.22
N LEU A 195 -11.78 11.63 7.97
CA LEU A 195 -10.91 12.77 7.77
C LEU A 195 -11.14 13.38 6.39
N ALA A 196 -11.22 12.54 5.35
CA ALA A 196 -11.52 12.94 3.98
C ALA A 196 -12.86 13.66 3.86
N GLU A 197 -13.92 13.19 4.53
CA GLU A 197 -15.23 13.86 4.59
C GLU A 197 -15.15 15.30 5.11
N ARG A 198 -14.18 15.60 5.98
CA ARG A 198 -14.03 16.91 6.61
C ARG A 198 -13.06 17.84 5.87
N GLN A 199 -12.07 17.29 5.20
CA GLN A 199 -10.93 18.04 4.66
C GLN A 199 -10.90 18.10 3.14
N SER A 200 -11.40 17.06 2.44
CA SER A 200 -11.39 17.06 0.99
C SER A 200 -12.49 17.97 0.43
N THR A 201 -12.08 18.88 -0.45
CA THR A 201 -12.98 19.70 -1.24
C THR A 201 -13.00 19.31 -2.72
N LEU A 202 -12.30 18.24 -3.08
CA LEU A 202 -12.11 17.83 -4.47
C LEU A 202 -13.44 17.58 -5.20
N LEU A 203 -14.37 16.87 -4.57
CA LEU A 203 -15.67 16.57 -5.18
C LEU A 203 -16.50 17.83 -5.50
N GLU A 204 -16.35 18.87 -4.70
CA GLU A 204 -16.96 20.18 -4.98
C GLU A 204 -16.26 20.85 -6.17
N GLN A 205 -14.93 20.84 -6.19
CA GLN A 205 -14.11 21.46 -7.24
C GLN A 205 -14.38 20.86 -8.61
N ILE A 206 -14.54 19.54 -8.69
CA ILE A 206 -14.85 18.84 -9.96
C ILE A 206 -16.34 18.75 -10.26
N GLY A 207 -17.21 19.32 -9.41
CA GLY A 207 -18.65 19.35 -9.61
C GLY A 207 -19.35 17.99 -9.47
N CYS A 208 -18.73 17.03 -8.76
CA CYS A 208 -19.24 15.66 -8.56
C CYS A 208 -19.87 15.43 -7.17
N LYS A 209 -19.85 16.43 -6.28
CA LYS A 209 -20.45 16.28 -4.95
C LYS A 209 -21.93 15.95 -5.01
N GLY A 210 -22.32 14.84 -4.38
CA GLY A 210 -23.72 14.36 -4.37
C GLY A 210 -24.19 13.73 -5.67
N LYS A 211 -23.33 13.59 -6.68
CA LYS A 211 -23.62 12.90 -7.93
C LYS A 211 -23.09 11.46 -7.89
N SER A 212 -23.73 10.58 -8.66
CA SER A 212 -23.21 9.25 -8.94
C SER A 212 -22.14 9.32 -10.01
N PHE A 213 -20.96 8.76 -9.75
CA PHE A 213 -19.87 8.68 -10.72
C PHE A 213 -19.12 7.36 -10.60
N ILE A 214 -18.40 7.01 -11.67
CA ILE A 214 -17.45 5.90 -11.70
C ILE A 214 -16.06 6.46 -11.43
N LEU A 215 -15.35 5.90 -10.46
CA LEU A 215 -13.92 6.19 -10.29
C LEU A 215 -13.12 5.22 -11.15
N ALA A 216 -12.23 5.75 -12.02
CA ALA A 216 -11.34 4.89 -12.78
C ALA A 216 -9.87 5.24 -12.52
N THR A 217 -9.01 4.22 -12.30
CA THR A 217 -7.57 4.38 -12.15
C THR A 217 -6.83 3.39 -13.05
N VAL A 218 -5.87 3.88 -13.84
CA VAL A 218 -5.08 3.09 -14.79
C VAL A 218 -3.62 3.54 -14.74
N HIS A 219 -2.73 2.70 -14.24
CA HIS A 219 -1.32 3.06 -14.08
C HIS A 219 -0.34 1.87 -14.14
N ARG A 220 -0.83 0.62 -14.15
CA ARG A 220 0.05 -0.57 -14.23
C ARG A 220 0.69 -0.70 -15.60
N ASN A 221 1.95 -1.11 -15.60
CA ASN A 221 2.77 -1.29 -16.80
C ASN A 221 2.09 -2.19 -17.84
N THR A 222 1.45 -3.26 -17.39
CA THR A 222 0.71 -4.19 -18.26
C THR A 222 -0.39 -3.54 -19.08
N ASN A 223 -0.95 -2.43 -18.60
CA ASN A 223 -1.97 -1.64 -19.30
C ASN A 223 -1.36 -0.43 -20.01
N THR A 224 -0.40 0.27 -19.39
CA THR A 224 0.15 1.52 -19.93
C THR A 224 1.18 1.29 -21.04
N ASP A 225 1.96 0.19 -20.97
CA ASP A 225 3.05 -0.08 -21.92
C ASP A 225 2.56 -0.77 -23.20
N ASP A 226 1.29 -1.23 -23.22
CA ASP A 226 0.61 -1.70 -24.43
C ASP A 226 -0.35 -0.63 -24.96
N PRO A 227 -0.02 0.08 -26.07
CA PRO A 227 -0.85 1.13 -26.62
C PRO A 227 -2.26 0.67 -27.02
N LYS A 228 -2.40 -0.58 -27.49
CA LYS A 228 -3.71 -1.12 -27.88
C LYS A 228 -4.59 -1.35 -26.68
N ARG A 229 -4.02 -1.92 -25.61
CA ARG A 229 -4.72 -2.19 -24.36
C ARG A 229 -5.12 -0.88 -23.68
N LEU A 230 -4.20 0.09 -23.59
CA LEU A 230 -4.48 1.41 -23.04
C LEU A 230 -5.63 2.12 -23.78
N GLN A 231 -5.55 2.17 -25.12
CA GLN A 231 -6.62 2.77 -25.93
C GLN A 231 -7.95 2.03 -25.80
N ALA A 232 -7.94 0.70 -25.72
CA ALA A 232 -9.16 -0.08 -25.54
C ALA A 232 -9.85 0.25 -24.20
N ILE A 233 -9.09 0.39 -23.11
CA ILE A 233 -9.61 0.80 -21.81
C ILE A 233 -10.26 2.18 -21.91
N PHE A 234 -9.56 3.18 -22.43
CA PHE A 234 -10.10 4.53 -22.53
C PHE A 234 -11.28 4.66 -23.49
N ARG A 235 -11.30 3.88 -24.58
CA ARG A 235 -12.49 3.80 -25.49
C ARG A 235 -13.68 3.16 -24.77
N GLY A 236 -13.45 2.12 -23.96
CA GLY A 236 -14.47 1.51 -23.13
C GLY A 236 -15.08 2.50 -22.14
N LEU A 237 -14.24 3.25 -21.44
CA LEU A 237 -14.70 4.29 -20.49
C LEU A 237 -15.50 5.39 -21.21
N LEU A 238 -15.02 5.87 -22.36
CA LEU A 238 -15.74 6.85 -23.18
C LEU A 238 -17.11 6.32 -23.64
N THR A 239 -17.17 5.07 -24.07
CA THR A 239 -18.44 4.42 -24.46
C THR A 239 -19.42 4.34 -23.29
N VAL A 240 -18.94 3.99 -22.10
CA VAL A 240 -19.75 3.95 -20.88
C VAL A 240 -20.30 5.34 -20.54
N ALA A 241 -19.46 6.36 -20.56
CA ALA A 241 -19.89 7.74 -20.30
C ALA A 241 -20.99 8.19 -21.26
N GLN A 242 -20.83 7.94 -22.56
CA GLN A 242 -21.80 8.34 -23.60
C GLN A 242 -23.08 7.54 -23.57
N THR A 243 -22.98 6.21 -23.44
CA THR A 243 -24.14 5.32 -23.53
C THR A 243 -25.01 5.39 -22.29
N HIS A 244 -24.39 5.46 -21.12
CA HIS A 244 -25.08 5.42 -19.84
C HIS A 244 -25.24 6.80 -19.18
N ARG A 245 -24.71 7.86 -19.81
CA ARG A 245 -24.68 9.23 -19.25
C ARG A 245 -24.14 9.26 -17.84
N GLN A 246 -23.08 8.49 -17.62
CA GLN A 246 -22.47 8.30 -16.32
C GLN A 246 -21.20 9.14 -16.23
N ASP A 247 -21.08 9.95 -15.20
CA ASP A 247 -19.83 10.66 -14.92
C ASP A 247 -18.72 9.68 -14.56
N ILE A 248 -17.53 9.86 -15.13
CA ILE A 248 -16.33 9.08 -14.85
C ILE A 248 -15.21 10.01 -14.40
N VAL A 249 -14.73 9.83 -13.19
CA VAL A 249 -13.60 10.59 -12.64
C VAL A 249 -12.34 9.77 -12.79
N LEU A 250 -11.32 10.34 -13.42
CA LEU A 250 -10.03 9.71 -13.74
C LEU A 250 -8.87 10.58 -13.20
N PRO A 251 -8.37 10.32 -11.98
CA PRO A 251 -7.07 10.82 -11.55
C PRO A 251 -5.98 10.22 -12.44
N LEU A 252 -5.38 11.05 -13.31
CA LEU A 252 -4.52 10.56 -14.38
C LEU A 252 -3.05 10.64 -13.99
N HIS A 253 -2.44 9.49 -13.70
CA HIS A 253 -1.02 9.41 -13.39
C HIS A 253 -0.17 9.98 -14.54
N PRO A 254 0.92 10.75 -14.27
CA PRO A 254 1.73 11.40 -15.30
C PRO A 254 2.23 10.43 -16.38
N ARG A 255 2.61 9.21 -15.99
CA ARG A 255 3.01 8.16 -16.93
C ARG A 255 1.87 7.79 -17.89
N THR A 256 0.67 7.54 -17.36
CA THR A 256 -0.50 7.17 -18.15
C THR A 256 -0.89 8.29 -19.10
N ARG A 257 -0.87 9.54 -18.63
CA ARG A 257 -1.10 10.73 -19.46
C ARG A 257 -0.12 10.79 -20.62
N LYS A 258 1.18 10.67 -20.33
CA LYS A 258 2.24 10.70 -21.36
C LYS A 258 2.06 9.61 -22.41
N TYR A 259 1.82 8.37 -21.99
CA TYR A 259 1.63 7.26 -22.93
C TYR A 259 0.36 7.42 -23.77
N LEU A 260 -0.73 7.87 -23.16
CA LEU A 260 -1.99 8.12 -23.85
C LEU A 260 -1.80 9.22 -24.94
N GLU A 261 -1.17 10.35 -24.59
CA GLU A 261 -0.88 11.45 -25.51
C GLU A 261 0.06 11.05 -26.65
N GLN A 262 1.03 10.18 -26.40
CA GLN A 262 2.00 9.74 -27.41
C GLN A 262 1.47 8.66 -28.35
N THR A 263 0.52 7.85 -27.92
CA THR A 263 0.12 6.63 -28.63
C THR A 263 -1.31 6.69 -29.19
N ALA A 264 -2.17 7.53 -28.63
CA ALA A 264 -3.56 7.60 -29.06
C ALA A 264 -3.73 8.53 -30.30
N ASP A 265 -4.74 8.21 -31.10
CA ASP A 265 -5.16 9.04 -32.21
C ASP A 265 -5.57 10.45 -31.71
N PRO A 266 -5.07 11.55 -32.32
CA PRO A 266 -5.46 12.91 -31.94
C PRO A 266 -6.96 13.17 -31.97
N ALA A 267 -7.68 12.58 -32.91
CA ALA A 267 -9.15 12.68 -32.98
C ALA A 267 -9.81 12.03 -31.76
N PHE A 268 -9.30 10.89 -31.31
CA PHE A 268 -9.77 10.22 -30.10
C PHE A 268 -9.47 11.03 -28.85
N LEU A 269 -8.28 11.60 -28.71
CA LEU A 269 -7.93 12.46 -27.57
C LEU A 269 -8.85 13.68 -27.49
N LYS A 270 -9.14 14.30 -28.63
CA LYS A 270 -10.10 15.41 -28.71
C LYS A 270 -11.50 14.98 -28.29
N GLN A 271 -11.97 13.81 -28.74
CA GLN A 271 -13.26 13.25 -28.34
C GLN A 271 -13.32 12.98 -26.83
N LEU A 272 -12.27 12.37 -26.27
CA LEU A 272 -12.16 12.06 -24.84
C LEU A 272 -12.20 13.33 -23.99
N SER A 273 -11.47 14.37 -24.40
CA SER A 273 -11.41 15.64 -23.68
C SER A 273 -12.68 16.51 -23.85
N ALA A 274 -13.45 16.29 -24.91
CA ALA A 274 -14.67 17.02 -25.19
C ALA A 274 -15.92 16.38 -24.56
N GLU A 275 -15.80 15.14 -24.02
CA GLU A 275 -16.92 14.45 -23.41
C GLU A 275 -17.21 15.01 -22.01
N PRO A 276 -18.39 15.61 -21.78
CA PRO A 276 -18.70 16.25 -20.49
C PRO A 276 -18.73 15.27 -19.32
N GLY A 277 -19.05 14.00 -19.57
CA GLY A 277 -19.06 12.94 -18.57
C GLY A 277 -17.69 12.38 -18.23
N ILE A 278 -16.60 12.83 -18.84
CA ILE A 278 -15.22 12.39 -18.54
C ILE A 278 -14.46 13.49 -17.83
N HIS A 279 -14.15 13.27 -16.57
CA HIS A 279 -13.40 14.19 -15.74
C HIS A 279 -11.94 13.68 -15.61
N LEU A 280 -11.07 14.09 -16.55
CA LEU A 280 -9.62 13.85 -16.46
C LEU A 280 -9.02 14.85 -15.50
N ILE A 281 -8.63 14.43 -14.31
CA ILE A 281 -8.04 15.29 -13.28
C ILE A 281 -6.56 14.95 -13.06
N ASP A 282 -5.82 15.87 -12.48
CA ASP A 282 -4.45 15.62 -12.06
C ASP A 282 -4.39 14.58 -10.93
N PRO A 283 -3.23 13.97 -10.68
CA PRO A 283 -3.05 13.08 -9.54
C PRO A 283 -3.45 13.78 -8.26
N VAL A 284 -4.22 13.10 -7.43
CA VAL A 284 -4.77 13.63 -6.19
C VAL A 284 -4.00 13.14 -4.97
N GLY A 285 -4.09 13.86 -3.86
CA GLY A 285 -3.58 13.44 -2.56
C GLY A 285 -4.31 12.23 -2.00
N PHE A 286 -3.78 11.68 -0.90
CA PHE A 286 -4.32 10.47 -0.30
C PHE A 286 -5.76 10.64 0.18
N LEU A 287 -6.06 11.73 0.91
CA LEU A 287 -7.40 12.00 1.43
C LEU A 287 -8.42 12.26 0.31
N ASP A 288 -8.00 12.93 -0.76
CA ASP A 288 -8.86 13.14 -1.93
C ASP A 288 -9.18 11.83 -2.65
N MET A 289 -8.20 10.92 -2.73
CA MET A 289 -8.42 9.58 -3.30
C MET A 289 -9.43 8.78 -2.48
N ILE A 290 -9.30 8.79 -1.15
CA ILE A 290 -10.26 8.18 -0.22
C ILE A 290 -11.67 8.79 -0.40
N ALA A 291 -11.77 10.11 -0.55
CA ALA A 291 -13.05 10.77 -0.80
C ALA A 291 -13.70 10.31 -2.12
N LEU A 292 -12.90 10.17 -3.19
CA LEU A 292 -13.37 9.65 -4.47
C LEU A 292 -13.85 8.19 -4.35
N GLU A 293 -13.08 7.32 -3.73
CA GLU A 293 -13.41 5.90 -3.54
C GLU A 293 -14.68 5.72 -2.71
N GLN A 294 -14.82 6.49 -1.63
CA GLN A 294 -15.98 6.45 -0.75
C GLN A 294 -17.27 6.91 -1.45
N GLN A 295 -17.18 7.90 -2.33
CA GLN A 295 -18.36 8.48 -3.02
C GLN A 295 -18.68 7.80 -4.34
N ALA A 296 -17.73 7.11 -4.97
CA ALA A 296 -17.94 6.40 -6.23
C ALA A 296 -19.08 5.38 -6.13
N SER A 297 -19.86 5.23 -7.21
CA SER A 297 -20.85 4.17 -7.35
C SER A 297 -20.26 2.86 -7.83
N LEU A 298 -19.15 2.94 -8.57
CA LEU A 298 -18.39 1.83 -9.12
C LEU A 298 -16.93 2.25 -9.20
N VAL A 299 -16.01 1.33 -8.94
CA VAL A 299 -14.57 1.52 -9.13
C VAL A 299 -14.10 0.66 -10.30
N VAL A 300 -13.29 1.22 -11.18
CA VAL A 300 -12.61 0.52 -12.30
C VAL A 300 -11.11 0.73 -12.14
N THR A 301 -10.34 -0.33 -11.85
CA THR A 301 -8.94 -0.15 -11.47
C THR A 301 -8.03 -1.30 -11.85
N ASP A 302 -6.76 -0.99 -12.06
CA ASP A 302 -5.65 -1.95 -12.14
C ASP A 302 -4.77 -1.96 -10.87
N SER A 303 -5.12 -1.16 -9.85
CA SER A 303 -4.40 -1.07 -8.57
C SER A 303 -4.87 -2.11 -7.57
N GLY A 304 -3.97 -2.92 -7.00
CA GLY A 304 -4.29 -3.85 -5.93
C GLY A 304 -4.80 -3.15 -4.65
N GLY A 305 -4.23 -1.99 -4.30
CA GLY A 305 -4.66 -1.18 -3.15
C GLY A 305 -6.10 -0.68 -3.32
N VAL A 306 -6.40 -0.05 -4.45
CA VAL A 306 -7.73 0.49 -4.75
C VAL A 306 -8.80 -0.61 -4.83
N GLN A 307 -8.45 -1.83 -5.24
CA GLN A 307 -9.37 -2.99 -5.18
C GLN A 307 -9.77 -3.32 -3.74
N LYS A 308 -8.79 -3.36 -2.82
CA LYS A 308 -9.05 -3.58 -1.38
C LYS A 308 -9.88 -2.44 -0.80
N GLU A 309 -9.53 -1.19 -1.11
CA GLU A 309 -10.24 0.00 -0.63
C GLU A 309 -11.68 0.03 -1.15
N ALA A 310 -11.92 -0.30 -2.42
CA ALA A 310 -13.26 -0.46 -2.98
C ALA A 310 -14.08 -1.51 -2.19
N TYR A 311 -13.47 -2.64 -1.86
CA TYR A 311 -14.12 -3.66 -1.03
C TYR A 311 -14.45 -3.13 0.37
N PHE A 312 -13.53 -2.41 1.02
CA PHE A 312 -13.75 -1.83 2.35
C PHE A 312 -14.88 -0.80 2.35
N PHE A 313 -14.99 0.00 1.28
CA PHE A 313 -16.08 0.95 1.09
C PHE A 313 -17.35 0.33 0.49
N ARG A 314 -17.38 -1.01 0.32
CA ARG A 314 -18.51 -1.76 -0.25
C ARG A 314 -18.91 -1.27 -1.65
N LYS A 315 -17.94 -0.92 -2.46
CA LYS A 315 -18.14 -0.49 -3.85
C LYS A 315 -17.95 -1.66 -4.79
N PRO A 316 -18.82 -1.85 -5.78
CA PRO A 316 -18.52 -2.74 -6.89
C PRO A 316 -17.19 -2.35 -7.53
N CYS A 317 -16.40 -3.34 -7.94
CA CYS A 317 -15.07 -3.09 -8.52
C CYS A 317 -14.87 -3.93 -9.78
N ILE A 318 -14.50 -3.27 -10.88
CA ILE A 318 -14.05 -3.91 -12.12
C ILE A 318 -12.53 -3.87 -12.14
N VAL A 319 -11.92 -5.04 -12.19
CA VAL A 319 -10.46 -5.20 -12.17
C VAL A 319 -9.92 -5.25 -13.59
N LEU A 320 -9.01 -4.34 -13.93
CA LEU A 320 -8.36 -4.24 -15.24
C LEU A 320 -7.05 -5.06 -15.28
N ARG A 321 -7.04 -6.23 -14.65
CA ARG A 321 -5.89 -7.14 -14.55
C ARG A 321 -6.37 -8.57 -14.75
N GLU A 322 -5.46 -9.43 -15.23
CA GLU A 322 -5.71 -10.87 -15.36
C GLU A 322 -5.53 -11.60 -14.03
N GLU A 323 -4.68 -11.04 -13.15
CA GLU A 323 -4.38 -11.59 -11.82
C GLU A 323 -4.56 -10.48 -10.77
N THR A 324 -4.98 -10.86 -9.57
CA THR A 324 -5.05 -9.99 -8.38
C THR A 324 -4.34 -10.66 -7.21
N GLU A 325 -3.71 -9.86 -6.36
CA GLU A 325 -3.00 -10.31 -5.16
C GLU A 325 -3.94 -10.36 -3.96
#